data_adac3ef60b002f2929be92f17dc804e4
#
_entry.id   adac3ef60b002f2929be92f17dc804e4
#
_cell.length_a   1.000
_cell.length_b   1.000
_cell.length_c   1.000
_cell.angle_alpha   90.00
_cell.angle_beta   90.00
_cell.angle_gamma   90.00
#
_symmetry.space_group_name_H-M   'P 1'
#
loop_
_entity.id
_entity.type
_entity.pdbx_description
1 polymer ?
#
loop_
_entity_poly.entity_id
_entity_poly.type
_entity_poly.pdbx_seq_one_letter_code
_entity_poly.pdbx_strand_id
1 'polypeptide(L)'
;MEYRDKPSVAGGAQASFLGSAVRRRGVLTGAASLASLATMAPVAYAQEASRAGLQRPSEPFPKRGGSLRIGFGVTTAHFDLTQGGSASALCHMYNGLVRYNLSDGLRTIVPDLSSAWEISSDQLQYTFMLRSGVKFHDGVVFSADDVVASFQRIIAPPEGIVSVNKGIFSAVDKVEALDSMTVRFTLKAPRAYFMDLLADPANIVYSKKVLDENKGDLKKVMAPGTGAFQFKEHRPAERWIMERNPNYWDAELPYLDQIELIHVPAWTDRGTGVLSGQLDMSWNISRETWDEGAKRKAQFGANRLGNYGCYAVMFNTKRGPLADPRVRRAIHLAVSRQDMITAFETQEMINLTRWIPYGNPLATPSDEISRLPGYRANKKDDIAEAKKLMAEAGYANGIKGLDFCVASVAAHAEILGPAFQDQLKQTLNIDCNIRITERALQIEDEQKGNFDIVLDTPGHTMGDLAVIGNAVFRTGASRNYGGYSNATLDGLLTQYEAATTLDERAQVASQAQDALDADPPWFLVGYTFHLLMWRNALKGLAFDYRAFSQWGRVETAWIDS
;
A
#
# COMPACT_ATOMS: atom_id res chain seq x y z
N MET A 1 2.24 -31.76 -9.24
CA MET A 1 2.04 -32.17 -7.83
C MET A 1 1.06 -31.19 -7.24
N GLU A 2 -0.20 -31.61 -7.14
CA GLU A 2 -1.30 -30.77 -6.68
C GLU A 2 -1.18 -30.50 -5.19
N TYR A 3 -1.21 -29.22 -4.81
CA TYR A 3 -1.43 -28.78 -3.44
C TYR A 3 -2.88 -28.27 -3.35
N ARG A 4 -3.74 -29.11 -2.78
CA ARG A 4 -5.09 -28.71 -2.32
C ARG A 4 -4.98 -28.27 -0.87
N ASP A 5 -5.13 -26.98 -0.61
CA ASP A 5 -5.47 -26.47 0.72
C ASP A 5 -6.99 -26.39 0.85
N LYS A 6 -7.54 -27.22 1.72
CA LYS A 6 -8.91 -27.07 2.24
C LYS A 6 -8.86 -26.34 3.57
N PRO A 7 -9.65 -25.29 3.79
CA PRO A 7 -9.87 -24.77 5.14
C PRO A 7 -10.86 -25.69 5.87
N SER A 8 -10.51 -26.10 7.08
CA SER A 8 -11.38 -26.83 8.00
C SER A 8 -12.41 -25.87 8.60
N VAL A 9 -13.67 -26.13 8.32
CA VAL A 9 -14.81 -25.48 8.97
C VAL A 9 -15.12 -26.28 10.24
N ALA A 10 -14.96 -25.66 11.41
CA ALA A 10 -15.48 -26.17 12.68
C ALA A 10 -16.91 -25.66 12.89
N GLY A 11 -17.79 -26.58 13.27
CA GLY A 11 -19.23 -26.45 13.28
C GLY A 11 -19.80 -25.41 14.23
N GLY A 12 -20.84 -24.76 13.76
CA GLY A 12 -21.68 -23.87 14.53
C GLY A 12 -22.68 -24.63 15.38
N ALA A 13 -22.91 -24.14 16.59
CA ALA A 13 -24.04 -24.50 17.42
C ALA A 13 -25.17 -23.48 17.23
N GLN A 14 -26.31 -23.96 16.75
CA GLN A 14 -27.55 -23.20 16.75
C GLN A 14 -28.09 -23.10 18.18
N ALA A 15 -28.40 -21.91 18.64
CA ALA A 15 -29.21 -21.66 19.82
C ALA A 15 -30.53 -21.01 19.37
N SER A 16 -31.60 -21.76 19.48
CA SER A 16 -32.98 -21.33 19.34
C SER A 16 -33.41 -20.57 20.59
N PHE A 17 -33.99 -19.38 20.45
CA PHE A 17 -34.76 -18.75 21.53
C PHE A 17 -36.22 -18.64 21.17
N LEU A 18 -37.01 -19.34 21.99
CA LEU A 18 -38.46 -19.31 22.05
C LEU A 18 -38.96 -18.02 22.69
N GLY A 19 -40.03 -17.50 22.13
CA GLY A 19 -40.70 -16.32 22.64
C GLY A 19 -41.51 -16.57 23.92
N SER A 20 -41.69 -15.49 24.67
CA SER A 20 -42.76 -15.37 25.65
C SER A 20 -43.44 -14.03 25.56
N ALA A 21 -44.73 -14.08 25.28
CA ALA A 21 -45.64 -12.94 25.28
C ALA A 21 -46.03 -12.57 26.70
N VAL A 22 -46.06 -11.29 27.05
CA VAL A 22 -46.80 -10.79 28.20
C VAL A 22 -47.64 -9.57 27.82
N ARG A 23 -48.84 -9.62 28.34
CA ARG A 23 -50.07 -8.88 28.10
C ARG A 23 -49.99 -7.37 28.37
N ARG A 24 -50.86 -6.70 27.59
CA ARG A 24 -51.35 -5.33 27.81
C ARG A 24 -52.13 -5.19 29.11
N ARG A 25 -52.00 -4.04 29.79
CA ARG A 25 -53.10 -3.29 30.39
C ARG A 25 -52.71 -1.79 30.42
N GLY A 26 -53.59 -0.97 29.87
CA GLY A 26 -53.48 0.45 29.83
C GLY A 26 -54.07 1.11 31.05
N VAL A 27 -53.85 2.41 31.14
CA VAL A 27 -54.78 3.45 31.64
C VAL A 27 -54.32 4.83 31.12
N LEU A 28 -55.29 5.61 30.69
CA LEU A 28 -55.28 6.97 30.20
C LEU A 28 -54.96 8.01 31.31
N THR A 29 -54.38 9.13 30.93
CA THR A 29 -54.83 10.56 30.97
C THR A 29 -53.71 11.49 31.32
N GLY A 30 -53.65 12.62 30.59
CA GLY A 30 -52.95 13.82 31.00
C GLY A 30 -52.23 14.56 29.87
N ALA A 31 -52.98 15.43 29.14
CA ALA A 31 -52.39 16.36 28.20
C ALA A 31 -51.61 17.46 28.93
N ALA A 32 -50.38 17.71 28.54
CA ALA A 32 -49.72 19.00 28.70
C ALA A 32 -48.68 19.17 27.56
N SER A 33 -48.96 20.10 26.67
CA SER A 33 -48.08 20.52 25.59
C SER A 33 -46.86 21.24 26.15
N LEU A 34 -45.68 20.67 25.94
CA LEU A 34 -44.42 21.40 25.99
C LEU A 34 -43.63 21.04 24.74
N ALA A 35 -43.55 21.97 23.84
CA ALA A 35 -42.67 21.92 22.71
C ALA A 35 -41.21 21.95 23.22
N SER A 36 -40.60 20.77 23.30
CA SER A 36 -39.14 20.66 23.48
C SER A 36 -38.54 20.49 22.12
N LEU A 37 -37.78 21.49 21.68
CA LEU A 37 -36.80 21.38 20.62
C LEU A 37 -35.85 20.23 20.96
N ALA A 38 -36.10 19.08 20.39
CA ALA A 38 -35.13 18.01 20.36
C ALA A 38 -34.02 18.43 19.39
N THR A 39 -32.97 19.03 19.91
CA THR A 39 -31.68 19.03 19.23
C THR A 39 -31.28 17.57 19.05
N MET A 40 -31.43 17.07 17.84
CA MET A 40 -30.82 15.80 17.44
C MET A 40 -29.30 15.96 17.57
N ALA A 41 -28.76 15.48 18.67
CA ALA A 41 -27.33 15.26 18.78
C ALA A 41 -26.94 14.25 17.66
N PRO A 42 -25.91 14.52 16.87
CA PRO A 42 -25.41 13.55 15.91
C PRO A 42 -25.01 12.29 16.67
N VAL A 43 -25.49 11.14 16.21
CA VAL A 43 -25.02 9.85 16.70
C VAL A 43 -23.58 9.75 16.26
N ALA A 44 -22.66 10.21 17.12
CA ALA A 44 -21.26 9.97 16.97
C ALA A 44 -21.05 8.46 17.10
N TYR A 45 -20.59 7.80 16.08
CA TYR A 45 -19.89 6.53 16.24
C TYR A 45 -18.57 6.84 16.94
N ALA A 46 -18.65 7.08 18.25
CA ALA A 46 -17.51 7.00 19.13
C ALA A 46 -17.14 5.51 19.17
N GLN A 47 -16.20 5.12 18.33
CA GLN A 47 -15.50 3.87 18.52
C GLN A 47 -14.78 4.05 19.86
N GLU A 48 -15.24 3.39 20.93
CA GLU A 48 -14.54 3.37 22.21
C GLU A 48 -13.14 2.84 21.94
N ALA A 49 -12.21 3.77 21.74
CA ALA A 49 -10.80 3.43 21.74
C ALA A 49 -10.50 2.88 23.14
N SER A 50 -10.32 1.57 23.20
CA SER A 50 -9.92 0.91 24.44
C SER A 50 -8.78 1.70 25.08
N ARG A 51 -8.90 2.00 26.38
CA ARG A 51 -7.83 2.60 27.22
C ARG A 51 -6.59 1.70 27.34
N ALA A 52 -6.60 0.53 26.75
CA ALA A 52 -5.42 -0.31 26.61
C ALA A 52 -4.46 0.36 25.63
N GLY A 53 -3.18 0.39 25.95
CA GLY A 53 -2.10 0.81 25.05
C GLY A 53 -2.15 0.09 23.69
N LEU A 54 -1.14 0.22 22.85
CA LEU A 54 -1.09 -0.45 21.56
C LEU A 54 -1.53 -1.90 21.69
N GLN A 55 -2.58 -2.30 20.93
CA GLN A 55 -3.02 -3.68 20.93
C GLN A 55 -1.86 -4.54 20.42
N ARG A 56 -1.50 -5.56 21.18
CA ARG A 56 -0.33 -6.41 20.94
C ARG A 56 -0.79 -7.74 20.39
N PRO A 57 0.02 -8.37 19.51
CA PRO A 57 -0.19 -9.78 19.19
C PRO A 57 -0.31 -10.58 20.50
N SER A 58 -1.23 -11.52 20.55
CA SER A 58 -1.49 -12.37 21.74
C SER A 58 -0.40 -13.43 21.90
N GLU A 59 0.84 -12.98 22.08
CA GLU A 59 1.97 -13.83 22.42
C GLU A 59 2.10 -13.88 23.95
N PRO A 60 2.05 -15.05 24.56
CA PRO A 60 2.22 -15.12 26.01
C PRO A 60 3.67 -14.81 26.39
N PHE A 61 3.85 -13.88 27.30
CA PHE A 61 5.12 -13.60 27.99
C PHE A 61 6.27 -13.08 27.10
N PRO A 62 6.16 -11.86 26.53
CA PRO A 62 7.25 -11.28 25.76
C PRO A 62 8.48 -11.07 26.66
N LYS A 63 9.65 -11.43 26.13
CA LYS A 63 10.94 -11.22 26.78
C LYS A 63 11.45 -9.81 26.45
N ARG A 64 12.10 -9.16 27.43
CA ARG A 64 12.75 -7.86 27.24
C ARG A 64 14.23 -8.06 26.97
N GLY A 65 14.77 -7.15 26.15
CA GLY A 65 16.20 -7.12 25.83
C GLY A 65 16.53 -7.69 24.45
N GLY A 66 17.80 -7.61 24.10
CA GLY A 66 18.32 -8.13 22.86
C GLY A 66 18.29 -7.14 21.69
N SER A 67 18.92 -7.54 20.59
CA SER A 67 19.04 -6.75 19.37
C SER A 67 18.44 -7.52 18.19
N LEU A 68 17.61 -6.85 17.40
CA LEU A 68 17.01 -7.37 16.17
C LEU A 68 17.87 -6.95 14.97
N ARG A 69 18.40 -7.92 14.22
CA ARG A 69 19.20 -7.70 13.01
C ARG A 69 18.35 -7.94 11.77
N ILE A 70 18.10 -6.88 11.02
CA ILE A 70 17.24 -6.89 9.82
C ILE A 70 18.11 -6.65 8.59
N GLY A 71 18.09 -7.58 7.62
CA GLY A 71 18.73 -7.38 6.32
C GLY A 71 17.83 -6.54 5.41
N PHE A 72 18.35 -5.46 4.83
CA PHE A 72 17.62 -4.66 3.85
C PHE A 72 18.50 -4.18 2.70
N GLY A 73 17.90 -3.87 1.55
CA GLY A 73 18.64 -3.59 0.32
C GLY A 73 18.57 -2.16 -0.17
N VAL A 74 17.90 -1.26 0.56
CA VAL A 74 17.67 0.12 0.12
C VAL A 74 18.61 1.06 0.86
N THR A 75 19.35 1.88 0.14
CA THR A 75 20.08 2.99 0.73
C THR A 75 19.17 4.20 0.87
N THR A 76 19.25 4.88 2.02
CA THR A 76 18.50 6.12 2.24
C THR A 76 19.31 7.29 1.70
N ALA A 77 18.79 7.98 0.69
CA ALA A 77 19.45 9.14 0.11
C ALA A 77 19.46 10.35 1.06
N HIS A 78 18.45 10.44 1.93
CA HIS A 78 18.26 11.53 2.90
C HIS A 78 17.26 11.14 3.99
N PHE A 79 17.09 11.98 5.03
CA PHE A 79 16.34 11.67 6.26
C PHE A 79 14.88 12.16 6.26
N ASP A 80 14.38 12.67 5.17
CA ASP A 80 13.09 13.34 5.08
C ASP A 80 12.03 12.47 4.40
N LEU A 81 11.11 11.90 5.18
CA LEU A 81 10.02 11.06 4.67
C LEU A 81 9.05 11.83 3.76
N THR A 82 8.75 13.09 4.08
CA THR A 82 7.88 13.92 3.23
C THR A 82 8.45 14.11 1.83
N GLN A 83 9.77 14.14 1.71
CA GLN A 83 10.48 14.30 0.43
C GLN A 83 10.95 12.98 -0.21
N GLY A 84 10.51 11.83 0.31
CA GLY A 84 10.80 10.50 -0.24
C GLY A 84 11.98 9.77 0.42
N GLY A 85 12.34 10.12 1.64
CA GLY A 85 13.27 9.33 2.48
C GLY A 85 12.72 7.92 2.72
N SER A 86 13.61 6.96 2.98
CA SER A 86 13.23 5.57 3.14
C SER A 86 12.41 5.33 4.42
N ALA A 87 11.13 5.03 4.27
CA ALA A 87 10.27 4.66 5.39
C ALA A 87 10.79 3.41 6.11
N SER A 88 11.32 2.44 5.38
CA SER A 88 11.87 1.19 5.96
C SER A 88 13.00 1.43 6.98
N ALA A 89 13.76 2.53 6.83
CA ALA A 89 14.81 2.87 7.77
C ALA A 89 14.33 3.85 8.86
N LEU A 90 13.44 4.78 8.51
CA LEU A 90 13.12 5.93 9.37
C LEU A 90 11.91 5.71 10.28
N CYS A 91 10.91 4.91 9.85
CA CYS A 91 9.63 4.80 10.56
C CYS A 91 9.71 4.18 11.96
N HIS A 92 10.79 3.50 12.33
CA HIS A 92 11.01 3.01 13.71
C HIS A 92 11.13 4.14 14.74
N MET A 93 11.55 5.32 14.27
CA MET A 93 11.85 6.48 15.12
C MET A 93 10.69 7.45 15.26
N TYR A 94 9.62 7.25 14.50
CA TYR A 94 8.51 8.20 14.44
C TYR A 94 7.16 7.54 14.68
N ASN A 95 6.15 8.36 15.00
CA ASN A 95 4.75 7.95 15.06
C ASN A 95 3.89 8.81 14.12
N GLY A 96 2.75 8.25 13.71
CA GLY A 96 1.65 8.96 13.06
C GLY A 96 0.54 9.30 14.05
N LEU A 97 -0.56 9.86 13.57
CA LEU A 97 -1.76 10.08 14.40
C LEU A 97 -2.45 8.77 14.76
N VAL A 98 -2.53 7.87 13.81
CA VAL A 98 -3.12 6.54 13.91
C VAL A 98 -2.20 5.54 13.24
N ARG A 99 -2.46 4.26 13.45
CA ARG A 99 -1.67 3.17 12.87
C ARG A 99 -2.52 1.94 12.63
N TYR A 100 -2.06 1.02 11.82
CA TYR A 100 -2.69 -0.28 11.71
C TYR A 100 -2.47 -1.13 12.96
N ASN A 101 -3.48 -1.92 13.29
CA ASN A 101 -3.50 -2.77 14.47
C ASN A 101 -2.63 -4.01 14.28
N LEU A 102 -1.59 -4.16 15.08
CA LEU A 102 -0.70 -5.33 15.03
C LEU A 102 -1.38 -6.61 15.54
N SER A 103 -2.38 -6.49 16.43
CA SER A 103 -3.02 -7.66 17.05
C SER A 103 -3.97 -8.40 16.13
N ASP A 104 -4.49 -7.75 15.10
CA ASP A 104 -5.43 -8.36 14.14
C ASP A 104 -4.79 -8.60 12.75
N GLY A 105 -3.47 -8.50 12.65
CA GLY A 105 -2.75 -8.64 11.40
C GLY A 105 -2.91 -7.42 10.49
N LEU A 106 -2.95 -6.23 11.07
CA LEU A 106 -3.01 -4.93 10.37
C LEU A 106 -4.34 -4.67 9.63
N ARG A 107 -5.44 -5.29 10.06
CA ARG A 107 -6.74 -5.16 9.40
C ARG A 107 -7.49 -3.90 9.77
N THR A 108 -7.40 -3.50 11.05
CA THR A 108 -8.06 -2.30 11.56
C THR A 108 -7.06 -1.20 11.88
N ILE A 109 -7.58 0.02 12.05
CA ILE A 109 -6.79 1.20 12.44
C ILE A 109 -7.04 1.47 13.91
N VAL A 110 -5.96 1.75 14.64
CA VAL A 110 -5.97 2.05 16.08
C VAL A 110 -5.24 3.37 16.36
N PRO A 111 -5.48 4.00 17.53
CA PRO A 111 -4.75 5.20 17.94
C PRO A 111 -3.24 4.99 18.02
N ASP A 112 -2.46 6.03 17.62
CA ASP A 112 -1.00 6.13 17.84
C ASP A 112 -0.70 7.39 18.67
N LEU A 113 -0.36 8.54 18.05
CA LEU A 113 -0.25 9.82 18.78
C LEU A 113 -1.62 10.40 19.18
N SER A 114 -2.68 10.03 18.49
CA SER A 114 -4.03 10.29 18.99
C SER A 114 -4.41 9.27 20.08
N SER A 115 -5.31 9.65 20.97
CA SER A 115 -5.95 8.76 21.94
C SER A 115 -7.34 8.32 21.48
N ALA A 116 -7.99 9.14 20.64
CA ALA A 116 -9.29 8.89 20.04
C ALA A 116 -9.49 9.82 18.84
N TRP A 117 -10.53 9.57 18.04
CA TRP A 117 -10.96 10.47 16.97
C TRP A 117 -12.47 10.42 16.78
N GLU A 118 -12.99 11.46 16.15
CA GLU A 118 -14.39 11.58 15.74
C GLU A 118 -14.44 11.90 14.24
N ILE A 119 -15.41 11.34 13.54
CA ILE A 119 -15.67 11.59 12.13
C ILE A 119 -17.09 12.13 12.01
N SER A 120 -17.26 13.27 11.34
CA SER A 120 -18.59 13.85 11.07
C SER A 120 -19.41 12.93 10.16
N SER A 121 -20.73 13.02 10.25
CA SER A 121 -21.65 12.17 9.48
C SER A 121 -21.52 12.33 7.96
N ASP A 122 -21.07 13.50 7.49
CA ASP A 122 -20.77 13.79 6.10
C ASP A 122 -19.35 13.37 5.67
N GLN A 123 -18.57 12.81 6.62
CA GLN A 123 -17.17 12.41 6.43
C GLN A 123 -16.23 13.52 5.92
N LEU A 124 -16.58 14.78 6.20
CA LEU A 124 -15.75 15.92 5.83
C LEU A 124 -14.86 16.42 6.96
N GLN A 125 -15.16 16.09 8.22
CA GLN A 125 -14.37 16.51 9.37
C GLN A 125 -13.88 15.30 10.17
N TYR A 126 -12.58 15.27 10.43
CA TYR A 126 -11.90 14.27 11.23
C TYR A 126 -11.20 14.97 12.39
N THR A 127 -11.68 14.78 13.60
CA THR A 127 -11.16 15.45 14.81
C THR A 127 -10.43 14.42 15.67
N PHE A 128 -9.15 14.68 15.96
CA PHE A 128 -8.27 13.78 16.73
C PHE A 128 -7.94 14.41 18.08
N MET A 129 -8.22 13.68 19.15
CA MET A 129 -7.76 13.98 20.50
C MET A 129 -6.37 13.37 20.69
N LEU A 130 -5.37 14.17 21.04
CA LEU A 130 -3.96 13.75 21.13
C LEU A 130 -3.64 13.14 22.50
N ARG A 131 -2.58 12.33 22.58
CA ARG A 131 -2.06 11.79 23.83
C ARG A 131 -1.30 12.87 24.60
N SER A 132 -1.61 13.02 25.88
CA SER A 132 -0.88 13.92 26.77
C SER A 132 0.48 13.31 27.18
N GLY A 133 1.48 14.17 27.40
CA GLY A 133 2.78 13.79 27.95
C GLY A 133 3.73 13.10 26.99
N VAL A 134 3.38 12.96 25.71
CA VAL A 134 4.29 12.46 24.68
C VAL A 134 5.45 13.46 24.49
N LYS A 135 6.66 12.93 24.33
CA LYS A 135 7.87 13.73 24.09
C LYS A 135 8.58 13.23 22.83
N PHE A 136 9.15 14.16 22.11
CA PHE A 136 10.17 13.85 21.12
C PHE A 136 11.45 13.33 21.80
N HIS A 137 12.33 12.67 21.05
CA HIS A 137 13.58 12.09 21.56
C HIS A 137 14.52 13.12 22.20
N ASP A 138 14.39 14.40 21.85
CA ASP A 138 15.11 15.53 22.45
C ASP A 138 14.45 16.09 23.71
N GLY A 139 13.33 15.51 24.14
CA GLY A 139 12.57 15.90 25.32
C GLY A 139 11.52 16.99 25.11
N VAL A 140 11.43 17.57 23.90
CA VAL A 140 10.37 18.55 23.55
C VAL A 140 9.01 17.89 23.65
N VAL A 141 8.04 18.57 24.26
CA VAL A 141 6.67 18.04 24.41
C VAL A 141 5.92 18.16 23.09
N PHE A 142 5.30 17.07 22.68
CA PHE A 142 4.44 16.98 21.50
C PHE A 142 3.11 17.72 21.72
N SER A 143 2.61 18.38 20.66
CA SER A 143 1.38 19.14 20.67
C SER A 143 0.65 19.10 19.31
N ALA A 144 -0.53 19.70 19.26
CA ALA A 144 -1.32 19.86 18.05
C ALA A 144 -0.60 20.68 16.96
N ASP A 145 0.25 21.63 17.35
CA ASP A 145 1.02 22.45 16.40
C ASP A 145 2.02 21.62 15.58
N ASP A 146 2.59 20.56 16.17
CA ASP A 146 3.49 19.64 15.47
C ASP A 146 2.75 18.86 14.37
N VAL A 147 1.53 18.42 14.66
CA VAL A 147 0.65 17.76 13.68
C VAL A 147 0.31 18.71 12.55
N VAL A 148 -0.16 19.91 12.88
CA VAL A 148 -0.52 20.93 11.88
C VAL A 148 0.67 21.26 10.99
N ALA A 149 1.84 21.51 11.56
CA ALA A 149 3.07 21.83 10.79
C ALA A 149 3.47 20.68 9.85
N SER A 150 3.39 19.43 10.33
CA SER A 150 3.75 18.24 9.55
C SER A 150 2.82 18.04 8.36
N PHE A 151 1.50 18.10 8.56
CA PHE A 151 0.54 17.86 7.49
C PHE A 151 0.40 19.06 6.56
N GLN A 152 0.52 20.30 7.02
CA GLN A 152 0.62 21.46 6.13
C GLN A 152 1.83 21.36 5.20
N ARG A 153 2.97 20.86 5.70
CA ARG A 153 4.15 20.62 4.90
C ARG A 153 3.94 19.56 3.80
N ILE A 154 3.04 18.59 4.02
CA ILE A 154 2.64 17.63 2.98
C ILE A 154 1.71 18.29 1.95
N ILE A 155 0.69 19.00 2.40
CA ILE A 155 -0.40 19.54 1.58
C ILE A 155 0.04 20.79 0.78
N ALA A 156 0.73 21.70 1.46
CA ALA A 156 1.22 22.97 0.94
C ALA A 156 2.70 23.17 1.32
N PRO A 157 3.61 22.37 0.72
CA PRO A 157 5.02 22.43 1.08
C PRO A 157 5.60 23.83 0.86
N PRO A 158 6.53 24.28 1.72
CA PRO A 158 7.27 25.50 1.53
C PRO A 158 8.05 25.51 0.21
N GLU A 159 8.45 26.70 -0.25
CA GLU A 159 9.28 26.84 -1.45
C GLU A 159 10.56 26.00 -1.35
N GLY A 160 10.87 25.27 -2.42
CA GLY A 160 12.03 24.36 -2.49
C GLY A 160 11.80 22.97 -1.86
N ILE A 161 10.67 22.74 -1.19
CA ILE A 161 10.33 21.43 -0.61
C ILE A 161 9.38 20.66 -1.55
N VAL A 162 9.75 19.43 -1.89
CA VAL A 162 8.93 18.55 -2.74
C VAL A 162 8.25 17.51 -1.85
N SER A 163 6.94 17.60 -1.71
CA SER A 163 6.14 16.58 -1.02
C SER A 163 5.70 15.49 -2.00
N VAL A 164 6.20 14.26 -1.79
CA VAL A 164 5.83 13.11 -2.63
C VAL A 164 4.38 12.69 -2.45
N ASN A 165 3.79 13.01 -1.30
CA ASN A 165 2.41 12.65 -0.93
C ASN A 165 1.40 13.79 -1.16
N LYS A 166 1.81 14.95 -1.69
CA LYS A 166 0.91 16.10 -1.92
C LYS A 166 -0.35 15.73 -2.71
N GLY A 167 -0.19 14.91 -3.74
CA GLY A 167 -1.30 14.50 -4.61
C GLY A 167 -2.37 13.68 -3.89
N ILE A 168 -1.96 12.72 -3.06
CA ILE A 168 -2.89 11.85 -2.33
C ILE A 168 -3.62 12.58 -1.18
N PHE A 169 -3.03 13.67 -0.65
CA PHE A 169 -3.67 14.56 0.33
C PHE A 169 -4.43 15.73 -0.30
N SER A 170 -4.60 15.77 -1.62
CA SER A 170 -5.25 16.90 -2.34
C SER A 170 -6.70 17.16 -1.91
N ALA A 171 -7.38 16.18 -1.34
CA ALA A 171 -8.73 16.33 -0.80
C ALA A 171 -8.76 17.09 0.53
N VAL A 172 -7.64 17.24 1.23
CA VAL A 172 -7.60 18.02 2.47
C VAL A 172 -7.68 19.50 2.12
N ASP A 173 -8.66 20.17 2.69
CA ASP A 173 -8.85 21.62 2.58
C ASP A 173 -8.05 22.34 3.65
N LYS A 174 -8.18 21.86 4.91
CA LYS A 174 -7.58 22.50 6.07
C LYS A 174 -7.14 21.47 7.10
N VAL A 175 -6.03 21.75 7.78
CA VAL A 175 -5.63 21.11 9.03
C VAL A 175 -5.40 22.21 10.07
N GLU A 176 -6.03 22.10 11.23
CA GLU A 176 -5.99 23.13 12.28
C GLU A 176 -5.94 22.55 13.69
N ALA A 177 -5.21 23.20 14.56
CA ALA A 177 -5.29 22.97 16.00
C ALA A 177 -6.51 23.69 16.56
N LEU A 178 -7.42 22.95 17.21
CA LEU A 178 -8.56 23.54 17.94
C LEU A 178 -8.12 24.01 19.33
N ASP A 179 -7.19 23.28 19.90
CA ASP A 179 -6.44 23.58 21.13
C ASP A 179 -5.08 22.84 21.08
N SER A 180 -4.31 22.89 22.16
CA SER A 180 -2.97 22.27 22.21
C SER A 180 -2.98 20.73 22.07
N MET A 181 -4.13 20.09 22.24
CA MET A 181 -4.30 18.63 22.26
C MET A 181 -5.39 18.12 21.30
N THR A 182 -5.95 18.99 20.46
CA THR A 182 -7.01 18.62 19.52
C THR A 182 -6.72 19.17 18.14
N VAL A 183 -6.71 18.27 17.14
CA VAL A 183 -6.48 18.62 15.73
C VAL A 183 -7.68 18.22 14.89
N ARG A 184 -8.06 19.07 13.94
CA ARG A 184 -9.09 18.79 12.94
C ARG A 184 -8.55 18.84 11.54
N PHE A 185 -8.90 17.84 10.75
CA PHE A 185 -8.79 17.85 9.30
C PHE A 185 -10.17 18.10 8.71
N THR A 186 -10.23 19.03 7.76
CA THR A 186 -11.43 19.30 6.94
C THR A 186 -11.13 18.88 5.51
N LEU A 187 -12.00 18.07 4.91
CA LEU A 187 -11.87 17.58 3.54
C LEU A 187 -12.82 18.37 2.62
N LYS A 188 -12.41 18.56 1.37
CA LYS A 188 -13.22 19.14 0.27
C LYS A 188 -14.31 18.18 -0.21
N ALA A 189 -14.07 16.88 -0.08
CA ALA A 189 -14.98 15.80 -0.43
C ALA A 189 -14.64 14.55 0.41
N PRO A 190 -15.61 13.66 0.68
CA PRO A 190 -15.35 12.42 1.40
C PRO A 190 -14.24 11.60 0.73
N ARG A 191 -13.42 10.93 1.57
CA ARG A 191 -12.36 10.02 1.11
C ARG A 191 -12.35 8.77 1.98
N ALA A 192 -12.89 7.69 1.46
CA ALA A 192 -13.02 6.43 2.19
C ALA A 192 -11.69 5.88 2.74
N TYR A 193 -10.56 6.20 2.08
CA TYR A 193 -9.22 5.77 2.46
C TYR A 193 -8.45 6.82 3.29
N PHE A 194 -9.10 7.89 3.78
CA PHE A 194 -8.39 8.97 4.48
C PHE A 194 -7.72 8.49 5.77
N MET A 195 -8.38 7.61 6.53
CA MET A 195 -7.79 7.00 7.73
C MET A 195 -6.60 6.10 7.39
N ASP A 196 -6.64 5.39 6.26
CA ASP A 196 -5.51 4.59 5.77
C ASP A 196 -4.31 5.48 5.39
N LEU A 197 -4.55 6.67 4.80
CA LEU A 197 -3.47 7.64 4.55
C LEU A 197 -2.80 8.11 5.85
N LEU A 198 -3.59 8.35 6.90
CA LEU A 198 -3.05 8.76 8.20
C LEU A 198 -2.34 7.62 8.94
N ALA A 199 -2.69 6.36 8.64
CA ALA A 199 -2.06 5.18 9.22
C ALA A 199 -0.78 4.74 8.48
N ASP A 200 -0.51 5.30 7.29
CA ASP A 200 0.72 5.00 6.55
C ASP A 200 1.95 5.56 7.30
N PRO A 201 2.95 4.71 7.62
CA PRO A 201 4.13 5.11 8.38
C PRO A 201 5.07 6.09 7.65
N ALA A 202 4.80 6.44 6.41
CA ALA A 202 5.45 7.56 5.74
C ALA A 202 4.83 8.92 6.11
N ASN A 203 3.62 8.93 6.68
CA ASN A 203 2.87 10.13 7.06
C ASN A 203 2.96 10.38 8.58
N ILE A 204 4.18 10.65 9.01
CA ILE A 204 4.57 10.85 10.41
C ILE A 204 4.42 12.29 10.88
N VAL A 205 4.56 12.49 12.19
CA VAL A 205 4.62 13.81 12.80
C VAL A 205 6.05 14.18 13.15
N TYR A 206 6.51 15.31 12.61
CA TYR A 206 7.77 15.96 12.96
C TYR A 206 7.57 17.07 14.01
N SER A 207 8.60 17.38 14.78
CA SER A 207 8.59 18.54 15.65
C SER A 207 8.51 19.83 14.84
N LYS A 208 7.50 20.67 15.13
CA LYS A 208 7.37 21.99 14.52
C LYS A 208 8.61 22.83 14.72
N LYS A 209 9.21 22.79 15.93
CA LYS A 209 10.47 23.49 16.23
C LYS A 209 11.57 23.13 15.23
N VAL A 210 11.77 21.83 14.97
CA VAL A 210 12.83 21.37 14.04
C VAL A 210 12.49 21.73 12.60
N LEU A 211 11.22 21.69 12.21
CA LEU A 211 10.77 22.15 10.89
C LEU A 211 11.05 23.65 10.70
N ASP A 212 10.72 24.48 11.69
CA ASP A 212 10.94 25.93 11.63
C ASP A 212 12.45 26.28 11.58
N GLU A 213 13.26 25.66 12.43
CA GLU A 213 14.72 25.85 12.48
C GLU A 213 15.42 25.50 11.14
N ASN A 214 14.86 24.53 10.40
CA ASN A 214 15.42 24.06 9.13
C ASN A 214 14.63 24.53 7.89
N LYS A 215 13.72 25.49 8.03
CA LYS A 215 12.87 26.02 6.95
C LYS A 215 12.12 24.91 6.18
N GLY A 216 11.77 23.84 6.90
CA GLY A 216 11.07 22.70 6.35
C GLY A 216 11.93 21.69 5.58
N ASP A 217 13.24 21.86 5.44
CA ASP A 217 14.13 20.90 4.75
C ASP A 217 14.87 20.00 5.76
N LEU A 218 14.47 18.73 5.81
CA LEU A 218 15.06 17.73 6.71
C LEU A 218 15.94 16.72 5.97
N LYS A 219 16.29 16.94 4.70
CA LYS A 219 17.10 15.96 3.95
C LYS A 219 18.42 15.61 4.62
N LYS A 220 19.05 16.59 5.26
CA LYS A 220 20.33 16.44 5.95
C LYS A 220 20.21 16.45 7.48
N VAL A 221 18.99 16.47 8.00
CA VAL A 221 18.69 16.59 9.43
C VAL A 221 18.01 15.32 9.92
N MET A 222 18.65 14.60 10.83
CA MET A 222 18.01 13.53 11.57
C MET A 222 17.15 14.16 12.66
N ALA A 223 15.89 14.47 12.30
CA ALA A 223 14.96 15.08 13.24
C ALA A 223 14.59 14.10 14.38
N PRO A 224 14.54 14.55 15.64
CA PRO A 224 14.05 13.73 16.73
C PRO A 224 12.58 13.35 16.47
N GLY A 225 12.26 12.08 16.67
CA GLY A 225 10.89 11.55 16.56
C GLY A 225 10.27 11.28 17.91
N THR A 226 9.09 10.68 17.91
CA THR A 226 8.35 10.25 19.11
C THR A 226 8.32 8.71 19.23
N GLY A 227 8.97 8.00 18.30
CA GLY A 227 8.89 6.54 18.14
C GLY A 227 9.51 5.74 19.28
N ALA A 228 9.26 4.43 19.25
CA ALA A 228 9.74 3.48 20.25
C ALA A 228 11.26 3.29 20.25
N PHE A 229 11.90 3.63 19.13
CA PHE A 229 13.35 3.61 19.01
C PHE A 229 13.86 5.00 18.62
N GLN A 230 15.07 5.33 19.06
CA GLN A 230 15.74 6.58 18.75
C GLN A 230 17.03 6.34 17.95
N PHE A 231 17.42 7.32 17.18
CA PHE A 231 18.64 7.27 16.37
C PHE A 231 19.90 7.13 17.22
N LYS A 232 20.78 6.20 16.85
CA LYS A 232 22.08 6.03 17.46
C LYS A 232 23.22 6.20 16.46
N GLU A 233 23.16 5.50 15.34
CA GLU A 233 24.24 5.51 14.34
C GLU A 233 23.68 5.26 12.94
N HIS A 234 24.24 5.92 11.93
CA HIS A 234 24.06 5.58 10.52
C HIS A 234 25.40 5.57 9.82
N ARG A 235 25.76 4.44 9.22
CA ARG A 235 26.88 4.29 8.29
C ARG A 235 26.30 4.03 6.90
N PRO A 236 26.42 4.97 5.96
CA PRO A 236 25.90 4.81 4.61
C PRO A 236 26.39 3.52 3.96
N ALA A 237 25.50 2.79 3.30
CA ALA A 237 25.75 1.51 2.66
C ALA A 237 26.28 0.37 3.59
N GLU A 238 26.27 0.58 4.90
CA GLU A 238 26.61 -0.45 5.89
C GLU A 238 25.41 -0.78 6.79
N ARG A 239 25.01 0.16 7.66
CA ARG A 239 23.97 -0.09 8.65
C ARG A 239 23.35 1.16 9.27
N TRP A 240 22.20 0.93 9.89
CA TRP A 240 21.56 1.81 10.87
C TRP A 240 21.51 1.11 12.23
N ILE A 241 21.76 1.84 13.29
CA ILE A 241 21.55 1.39 14.66
C ILE A 241 20.57 2.35 15.32
N MET A 242 19.53 1.78 15.90
CA MET A 242 18.52 2.48 16.69
C MET A 242 18.43 1.79 18.05
N GLU A 243 18.39 2.58 19.10
CA GLU A 243 18.26 2.05 20.46
C GLU A 243 16.88 2.37 21.05
N ARG A 244 16.49 1.62 22.06
CA ARG A 244 15.24 1.82 22.77
C ARG A 244 15.10 3.27 23.22
N ASN A 245 13.92 3.88 22.97
CA ASN A 245 13.52 5.14 23.57
C ASN A 245 13.07 4.91 25.04
N PRO A 246 13.82 5.36 26.05
CA PRO A 246 13.46 5.14 27.45
C PRO A 246 12.23 5.95 27.88
N ASN A 247 11.85 6.97 27.09
CA ASN A 247 10.73 7.86 27.36
C ASN A 247 9.55 7.61 26.39
N TYR A 248 9.49 6.42 25.79
CA TYR A 248 8.38 6.11 24.90
C TYR A 248 7.05 6.18 25.64
N TRP A 249 6.04 6.74 25.02
CA TRP A 249 4.73 6.98 25.64
C TRP A 249 3.99 5.68 26.06
N ASP A 250 4.26 4.54 25.41
CA ASP A 250 3.85 3.22 25.90
C ASP A 250 5.01 2.59 26.67
N ALA A 251 4.97 2.72 28.00
CA ALA A 251 6.05 2.29 28.89
C ALA A 251 6.35 0.77 28.85
N GLU A 252 5.44 -0.03 28.29
CA GLU A 252 5.68 -1.46 28.10
C GLU A 252 6.46 -1.79 26.82
N LEU A 253 6.58 -0.84 25.92
CA LEU A 253 7.28 -0.98 24.64
C LEU A 253 8.51 -0.07 24.54
N PRO A 254 9.42 -0.38 23.62
CA PRO A 254 9.60 -1.64 22.91
C PRO A 254 10.16 -2.74 23.82
N TYR A 255 10.02 -4.01 23.42
CA TYR A 255 10.63 -5.12 24.14
C TYR A 255 12.13 -5.22 23.90
N LEU A 256 12.58 -4.96 22.66
CA LEU A 256 14.00 -4.98 22.26
C LEU A 256 14.77 -3.78 22.81
N ASP A 257 16.08 -3.95 23.01
CA ASP A 257 17.00 -2.85 23.36
C ASP A 257 17.47 -2.10 22.12
N GLN A 258 17.57 -2.79 20.97
CA GLN A 258 18.18 -2.25 19.76
C GLN A 258 17.59 -2.88 18.49
N ILE A 259 17.57 -2.09 17.42
CA ILE A 259 17.40 -2.57 16.04
C ILE A 259 18.67 -2.23 15.27
N GLU A 260 19.15 -3.19 14.49
CA GLU A 260 20.22 -3.01 13.53
C GLU A 260 19.70 -3.34 12.13
N LEU A 261 19.59 -2.32 11.26
CA LEU A 261 19.30 -2.52 9.85
C LEU A 261 20.62 -2.66 9.10
N ILE A 262 20.89 -3.82 8.56
CA ILE A 262 22.16 -4.16 7.89
C ILE A 262 21.93 -4.08 6.37
N HIS A 263 22.73 -3.26 5.68
CA HIS A 263 22.63 -3.13 4.24
C HIS A 263 23.21 -4.34 3.53
N VAL A 264 22.34 -5.13 2.89
CA VAL A 264 22.67 -6.33 2.12
C VAL A 264 21.97 -6.21 0.77
N PRO A 265 22.64 -5.70 -0.29
CA PRO A 265 21.99 -5.39 -1.57
C PRO A 265 21.44 -6.62 -2.28
N ALA A 266 22.17 -7.73 -2.29
CA ALA A 266 21.78 -8.92 -3.03
C ALA A 266 20.69 -9.73 -2.30
N TRP A 267 19.65 -10.10 -3.02
CA TRP A 267 18.51 -10.85 -2.49
C TRP A 267 18.90 -12.22 -1.93
N THR A 268 19.82 -12.92 -2.61
CA THR A 268 20.34 -14.22 -2.18
C THR A 268 21.12 -14.10 -0.88
N ASP A 269 21.97 -13.06 -0.73
CA ASP A 269 22.78 -12.86 0.47
C ASP A 269 21.89 -12.53 1.68
N ARG A 270 20.81 -11.78 1.49
CA ARG A 270 19.81 -11.54 2.55
C ARG A 270 19.18 -12.84 3.03
N GLY A 271 18.73 -13.70 2.11
CA GLY A 271 18.17 -15.01 2.47
C GLY A 271 19.18 -15.90 3.17
N THR A 272 20.41 -15.99 2.65
CA THR A 272 21.51 -16.72 3.24
C THR A 272 21.87 -16.20 4.64
N GLY A 273 21.84 -14.89 4.83
CA GLY A 273 22.06 -14.26 6.14
C GLY A 273 21.04 -14.70 7.20
N VAL A 274 19.77 -14.86 6.82
CA VAL A 274 18.73 -15.40 7.73
C VAL A 274 18.95 -16.89 7.98
N LEU A 275 19.24 -17.67 6.94
CA LEU A 275 19.48 -19.13 7.05
C LEU A 275 20.68 -19.45 7.94
N SER A 276 21.75 -18.63 7.92
CA SER A 276 22.95 -18.77 8.73
C SER A 276 22.83 -18.20 10.15
N GLY A 277 21.78 -17.39 10.42
CA GLY A 277 21.61 -16.70 11.69
C GLY A 277 22.41 -15.41 11.85
N GLN A 278 23.03 -14.91 10.80
CA GLN A 278 23.63 -13.55 10.77
C GLN A 278 22.56 -12.46 10.82
N LEU A 279 21.40 -12.72 10.23
CA LEU A 279 20.21 -11.90 10.29
C LEU A 279 19.11 -12.63 11.05
N ASP A 280 18.25 -11.89 11.70
CA ASP A 280 17.07 -12.44 12.38
C ASP A 280 15.84 -12.43 11.46
N MET A 281 15.78 -11.48 10.53
CA MET A 281 14.78 -11.44 9.44
C MET A 281 15.30 -10.68 8.22
N SER A 282 14.67 -10.93 7.09
CA SER A 282 14.82 -10.11 5.89
C SER A 282 13.63 -10.28 4.94
N TRP A 283 13.48 -9.32 4.07
CA TRP A 283 12.53 -9.34 2.95
C TRP A 283 13.24 -9.10 1.62
N ASN A 284 12.52 -9.28 0.50
CA ASN A 284 13.11 -9.27 -0.84
C ASN A 284 14.33 -10.21 -0.90
N ILE A 285 14.12 -11.44 -0.46
CA ILE A 285 15.08 -12.52 -0.56
C ILE A 285 14.84 -13.33 -1.84
N SER A 286 15.85 -14.06 -2.32
CA SER A 286 15.67 -14.89 -3.51
C SER A 286 14.67 -16.02 -3.28
N ARG A 287 13.99 -16.45 -4.35
CA ARG A 287 13.08 -17.59 -4.33
C ARG A 287 13.73 -18.83 -3.78
N GLU A 288 14.98 -19.12 -4.17
CA GLU A 288 15.74 -20.28 -3.73
C GLU A 288 15.93 -20.32 -2.21
N THR A 289 16.41 -19.21 -1.63
CA THR A 289 16.61 -19.13 -0.17
C THR A 289 15.30 -19.15 0.60
N TRP A 290 14.24 -18.57 0.04
CA TRP A 290 12.90 -18.61 0.61
C TRP A 290 12.33 -20.03 0.65
N ASP A 291 12.43 -20.78 -0.46
CA ASP A 291 11.99 -22.17 -0.56
C ASP A 291 12.76 -23.07 0.42
N GLU A 292 14.06 -22.82 0.63
CA GLU A 292 14.87 -23.53 1.62
C GLU A 292 14.37 -23.27 3.05
N GLY A 293 14.14 -22.00 3.41
CA GLY A 293 13.59 -21.64 4.71
C GLY A 293 12.18 -22.20 4.94
N ALA A 294 11.32 -22.13 3.92
CA ALA A 294 9.96 -22.65 3.97
C ALA A 294 9.90 -24.18 4.19
N LYS A 295 10.91 -24.94 3.76
CA LYS A 295 11.05 -26.37 4.07
C LYS A 295 11.45 -26.60 5.53
N ARG A 296 12.21 -25.68 6.13
CA ARG A 296 12.77 -25.79 7.50
C ARG A 296 11.87 -25.10 8.54
N LYS A 297 10.57 -25.37 8.52
CA LYS A 297 9.52 -24.72 9.34
C LYS A 297 9.77 -24.74 10.86
N ALA A 298 10.56 -25.68 11.36
CA ALA A 298 10.94 -25.72 12.78
C ALA A 298 11.91 -24.59 13.17
N GLN A 299 12.63 -24.02 12.21
CA GLN A 299 13.67 -22.99 12.43
C GLN A 299 13.27 -21.63 11.90
N PHE A 300 12.48 -21.58 10.82
CA PHE A 300 12.14 -20.35 10.10
C PHE A 300 10.64 -20.22 9.86
N GLY A 301 10.15 -18.99 10.00
CA GLY A 301 8.92 -18.55 9.39
C GLY A 301 9.22 -17.99 8.00
N ALA A 302 8.35 -18.29 7.05
CA ALA A 302 8.43 -17.79 5.69
C ALA A 302 7.04 -17.35 5.21
N ASN A 303 6.95 -16.17 4.62
CA ASN A 303 5.68 -15.63 4.11
C ASN A 303 5.88 -14.91 2.79
N ARG A 304 4.80 -14.78 2.04
CA ARG A 304 4.70 -13.97 0.83
C ARG A 304 3.76 -12.81 1.10
N LEU A 305 4.28 -11.61 1.03
CA LEU A 305 3.48 -10.40 1.23
C LEU A 305 3.19 -9.78 -0.13
N GLY A 306 1.92 -9.44 -0.36
CA GLY A 306 1.55 -8.67 -1.54
C GLY A 306 2.32 -7.35 -1.58
N ASN A 307 2.81 -7.01 -2.75
CA ASN A 307 3.47 -5.73 -3.00
C ASN A 307 2.55 -4.86 -3.87
N TYR A 308 2.66 -3.55 -3.74
CA TYR A 308 1.95 -2.58 -4.59
C TYR A 308 2.73 -2.24 -5.86
N GLY A 309 3.92 -2.81 -6.05
CA GLY A 309 4.64 -2.80 -7.31
C GLY A 309 4.04 -3.82 -8.27
N CYS A 310 3.91 -3.44 -9.52
CA CYS A 310 3.44 -4.33 -10.59
C CYS A 310 4.35 -4.23 -11.80
N TYR A 311 4.33 -5.26 -12.64
CA TYR A 311 4.87 -5.18 -13.99
C TYR A 311 3.74 -4.83 -14.95
N ALA A 312 3.91 -3.76 -15.71
CA ALA A 312 2.91 -3.29 -16.64
C ALA A 312 3.55 -2.80 -17.95
N VAL A 313 2.89 -3.07 -19.06
CA VAL A 313 3.21 -2.47 -20.35
C VAL A 313 2.19 -1.37 -20.60
N MET A 314 2.62 -0.11 -20.49
CA MET A 314 1.77 1.06 -20.65
C MET A 314 1.64 1.42 -22.13
N PHE A 315 0.46 1.88 -22.53
CA PHE A 315 0.14 2.28 -23.91
C PHE A 315 0.07 3.80 -24.01
N ASN A 316 0.66 4.36 -25.08
CA ASN A 316 0.38 5.73 -25.45
C ASN A 316 -0.96 5.79 -26.19
N THR A 317 -1.99 6.30 -25.51
CA THR A 317 -3.36 6.34 -26.02
C THR A 317 -3.67 7.58 -26.87
N LYS A 318 -2.69 8.47 -27.05
CA LYS A 318 -2.86 9.73 -27.79
C LYS A 318 -2.49 9.64 -29.25
N ARG A 319 -1.79 8.59 -29.67
CA ARG A 319 -1.26 8.50 -31.02
C ARG A 319 -1.25 7.06 -31.56
N GLY A 320 -1.20 6.98 -32.88
CA GLY A 320 -1.03 5.71 -33.60
C GLY A 320 -2.14 4.68 -33.33
N PRO A 321 -1.87 3.41 -33.61
CA PRO A 321 -2.86 2.34 -33.46
C PRO A 321 -3.37 2.15 -32.03
N LEU A 322 -2.55 2.48 -31.02
CA LEU A 322 -2.90 2.32 -29.62
C LEU A 322 -3.87 3.40 -29.09
N ALA A 323 -4.16 4.42 -29.89
CA ALA A 323 -5.25 5.36 -29.59
C ALA A 323 -6.64 4.66 -29.67
N ASP A 324 -6.76 3.61 -30.49
CA ASP A 324 -8.01 2.84 -30.61
C ASP A 324 -8.15 1.85 -29.43
N PRO A 325 -9.20 1.94 -28.61
CA PRO A 325 -9.42 1.02 -27.49
C PRO A 325 -9.56 -0.45 -27.91
N ARG A 326 -10.03 -0.71 -29.14
CA ARG A 326 -10.17 -2.07 -29.67
C ARG A 326 -8.80 -2.74 -29.84
N VAL A 327 -7.78 -1.98 -30.25
CA VAL A 327 -6.39 -2.49 -30.37
C VAL A 327 -5.83 -2.82 -28.99
N ARG A 328 -6.02 -1.94 -27.99
CA ARG A 328 -5.58 -2.18 -26.61
C ARG A 328 -6.29 -3.38 -26.00
N ARG A 329 -7.60 -3.50 -26.22
CA ARG A 329 -8.39 -4.65 -25.78
C ARG A 329 -7.92 -5.95 -26.48
N ALA A 330 -7.60 -5.91 -27.75
CA ALA A 330 -7.06 -7.06 -28.48
C ALA A 330 -5.74 -7.54 -27.87
N ILE A 331 -4.83 -6.63 -27.54
CA ILE A 331 -3.57 -6.96 -26.84
C ILE A 331 -3.86 -7.58 -25.46
N HIS A 332 -4.75 -6.97 -24.67
CA HIS A 332 -5.16 -7.49 -23.37
C HIS A 332 -5.69 -8.94 -23.43
N LEU A 333 -6.46 -9.26 -24.48
CA LEU A 333 -7.00 -10.60 -24.70
C LEU A 333 -5.94 -11.59 -25.17
N ALA A 334 -5.12 -11.22 -26.15
CA ALA A 334 -4.25 -12.16 -26.87
C ALA A 334 -3.00 -12.56 -26.10
N VAL A 335 -2.39 -11.64 -25.32
CA VAL A 335 -1.15 -11.91 -24.60
C VAL A 335 -1.41 -12.78 -23.37
N SER A 336 -0.62 -13.83 -23.21
CA SER A 336 -0.68 -14.75 -22.08
C SER A 336 0.11 -14.20 -20.88
N ARG A 337 -0.60 -13.75 -19.84
CA ARG A 337 0.01 -13.36 -18.58
C ARG A 337 0.72 -14.52 -17.91
N GLN A 338 0.14 -15.71 -17.98
CA GLN A 338 0.69 -16.90 -17.36
C GLN A 338 2.07 -17.24 -17.92
N ASP A 339 2.26 -17.13 -19.25
CA ASP A 339 3.56 -17.41 -19.89
C ASP A 339 4.60 -16.35 -19.51
N MET A 340 4.19 -15.07 -19.41
CA MET A 340 5.06 -13.99 -18.92
C MET A 340 5.47 -14.20 -17.46
N ILE A 341 4.51 -14.57 -16.59
CA ILE A 341 4.77 -14.88 -15.19
C ILE A 341 5.73 -16.07 -15.08
N THR A 342 5.49 -17.14 -15.84
CA THR A 342 6.33 -18.33 -15.84
C THR A 342 7.75 -18.03 -16.32
N ALA A 343 7.91 -17.22 -17.36
CA ALA A 343 9.23 -16.79 -17.85
C ALA A 343 10.03 -16.03 -16.77
N PHE A 344 9.34 -15.36 -15.86
CA PHE A 344 9.93 -14.54 -14.80
C PHE A 344 10.07 -15.26 -13.44
N GLU A 345 9.49 -16.44 -13.27
CA GLU A 345 9.31 -17.16 -11.99
C GLU A 345 10.62 -17.49 -11.26
N THR A 346 11.76 -17.52 -11.96
CA THR A 346 13.08 -17.77 -11.37
C THR A 346 13.66 -16.58 -10.62
N GLN A 347 13.21 -15.36 -10.90
CA GLN A 347 13.77 -14.13 -10.34
C GLN A 347 12.85 -13.53 -9.26
N GLU A 348 11.56 -13.42 -9.54
CA GLU A 348 10.60 -12.79 -8.64
C GLU A 348 9.25 -13.51 -8.72
N MET A 349 8.44 -13.41 -7.69
CA MET A 349 7.09 -13.97 -7.73
C MET A 349 6.09 -12.89 -8.15
N ILE A 350 5.42 -13.12 -9.27
CA ILE A 350 4.33 -12.30 -9.75
C ILE A 350 3.02 -13.06 -9.53
N ASN A 351 2.01 -12.37 -9.01
CA ASN A 351 0.68 -12.92 -8.86
C ASN A 351 -0.22 -12.47 -10.01
N LEU A 352 -0.94 -13.45 -10.60
CA LEU A 352 -2.00 -13.13 -11.53
C LEU A 352 -3.12 -12.41 -10.78
N THR A 353 -3.28 -11.13 -11.05
CA THR A 353 -4.32 -10.29 -10.46
C THR A 353 -5.00 -9.47 -11.55
N ARG A 354 -6.16 -8.92 -11.23
CA ARG A 354 -6.72 -7.80 -12.00
C ARG A 354 -6.05 -6.50 -11.54
N TRP A 355 -6.78 -5.40 -11.54
CA TRP A 355 -6.28 -4.05 -11.27
C TRP A 355 -6.08 -3.72 -9.79
N ILE A 356 -6.59 -4.57 -8.88
CA ILE A 356 -6.40 -4.44 -7.43
C ILE A 356 -5.41 -5.50 -6.96
N PRO A 357 -4.38 -5.13 -6.16
CA PRO A 357 -3.36 -6.06 -5.69
C PRO A 357 -3.92 -7.21 -4.84
N TYR A 358 -3.28 -8.36 -4.92
CA TYR A 358 -3.56 -9.51 -4.06
C TYR A 358 -3.50 -9.14 -2.57
N GLY A 359 -4.42 -9.70 -1.79
CA GLY A 359 -4.53 -9.45 -0.35
C GLY A 359 -5.46 -8.29 0.00
N ASN A 360 -5.75 -7.38 -0.94
CA ASN A 360 -6.79 -6.38 -0.72
C ASN A 360 -8.17 -7.06 -0.64
N PRO A 361 -9.02 -6.74 0.35
CA PRO A 361 -10.37 -7.31 0.48
C PRO A 361 -11.26 -7.15 -0.76
N LEU A 362 -10.96 -6.16 -1.61
CA LEU A 362 -11.69 -5.86 -2.84
C LEU A 362 -11.05 -6.48 -4.09
N ALA A 363 -9.95 -7.21 -3.93
CA ALA A 363 -9.31 -7.91 -5.05
C ALA A 363 -10.20 -9.05 -5.55
N THR A 364 -10.29 -9.20 -6.87
CA THR A 364 -10.99 -10.34 -7.48
C THR A 364 -10.30 -11.64 -7.06
N PRO A 365 -11.02 -12.67 -6.58
CA PRO A 365 -10.45 -13.97 -6.22
C PRO A 365 -9.70 -14.62 -7.39
N SER A 366 -8.60 -15.30 -7.11
CA SER A 366 -7.73 -15.88 -8.16
C SER A 366 -8.43 -16.92 -9.03
N ASP A 367 -9.36 -17.70 -8.48
CA ASP A 367 -10.15 -18.68 -9.22
C ASP A 367 -11.18 -18.03 -10.15
N GLU A 368 -11.67 -16.84 -9.82
CA GLU A 368 -12.53 -16.04 -10.69
C GLU A 368 -11.73 -15.40 -11.80
N ILE A 369 -10.55 -14.80 -11.48
CA ILE A 369 -9.68 -14.15 -12.47
C ILE A 369 -9.37 -15.12 -13.62
N SER A 370 -9.01 -16.36 -13.30
CA SER A 370 -8.64 -17.38 -14.31
C SER A 370 -9.74 -17.71 -15.33
N ARG A 371 -10.98 -17.31 -15.07
CA ARG A 371 -12.14 -17.50 -15.96
C ARG A 371 -12.42 -16.28 -16.84
N LEU A 372 -11.86 -15.12 -16.50
CA LEU A 372 -12.13 -13.87 -17.21
C LEU A 372 -11.40 -13.79 -18.57
N PRO A 373 -12.02 -13.16 -19.58
CA PRO A 373 -11.36 -12.89 -20.86
C PRO A 373 -10.08 -12.10 -20.68
N GLY A 374 -9.00 -12.55 -21.31
CA GLY A 374 -7.67 -11.95 -21.18
C GLY A 374 -6.81 -12.56 -20.05
N TYR A 375 -7.41 -13.28 -19.09
CA TYR A 375 -6.72 -13.92 -17.96
C TYR A 375 -6.69 -15.44 -18.03
N ARG A 376 -7.47 -16.05 -18.92
CA ARG A 376 -7.54 -17.50 -19.10
C ARG A 376 -6.19 -18.07 -19.54
N ALA A 377 -5.86 -19.27 -19.03
CA ALA A 377 -4.69 -20.01 -19.50
C ALA A 377 -4.88 -20.50 -20.95
N ASN A 378 -6.08 -20.97 -21.30
CA ASN A 378 -6.39 -21.30 -22.69
C ASN A 378 -6.82 -20.04 -23.44
N LYS A 379 -5.95 -19.56 -24.33
CA LYS A 379 -6.10 -18.30 -25.07
C LYS A 379 -6.87 -18.44 -26.39
N LYS A 380 -7.36 -19.63 -26.76
CA LYS A 380 -7.96 -19.87 -28.08
C LYS A 380 -9.08 -18.89 -28.42
N ASP A 381 -10.05 -18.76 -27.51
CA ASP A 381 -11.21 -17.88 -27.71
C ASP A 381 -10.82 -16.41 -27.57
N ASP A 382 -9.92 -16.10 -26.62
CA ASP A 382 -9.39 -14.74 -26.41
C ASP A 382 -8.63 -14.24 -27.64
N ILE A 383 -7.81 -15.09 -28.29
CA ILE A 383 -7.08 -14.74 -29.52
C ILE A 383 -8.04 -14.58 -30.70
N ALA A 384 -9.09 -15.42 -30.78
CA ALA A 384 -10.08 -15.29 -31.86
C ALA A 384 -10.82 -13.94 -31.78
N GLU A 385 -11.27 -13.56 -30.60
CA GLU A 385 -11.91 -12.25 -30.38
C GLU A 385 -10.92 -11.09 -30.58
N ALA A 386 -9.68 -11.22 -30.13
CA ALA A 386 -8.64 -10.22 -30.33
C ALA A 386 -8.39 -9.94 -31.84
N LYS A 387 -8.31 -11.00 -32.68
CA LYS A 387 -8.15 -10.85 -34.13
C LYS A 387 -9.35 -10.16 -34.77
N LYS A 388 -10.56 -10.43 -34.28
CA LYS A 388 -11.76 -9.75 -34.77
C LYS A 388 -11.72 -8.25 -34.41
N LEU A 389 -11.36 -7.89 -33.18
CA LEU A 389 -11.18 -6.48 -32.77
C LEU A 389 -10.10 -5.77 -33.61
N MET A 390 -8.98 -6.43 -33.89
CA MET A 390 -7.94 -5.90 -34.79
C MET A 390 -8.47 -5.62 -36.19
N ALA A 391 -9.27 -6.53 -36.75
CA ALA A 391 -9.87 -6.34 -38.06
C ALA A 391 -10.89 -5.18 -38.07
N GLU A 392 -11.74 -5.09 -37.07
CA GLU A 392 -12.70 -3.99 -36.87
C GLU A 392 -12.03 -2.63 -36.69
N ALA A 393 -10.84 -2.61 -36.09
CA ALA A 393 -10.00 -1.41 -35.94
C ALA A 393 -9.19 -1.07 -37.25
N GLY A 394 -9.29 -1.88 -38.29
CA GLY A 394 -8.57 -1.66 -39.55
C GLY A 394 -7.17 -2.28 -39.59
N TYR A 395 -6.80 -3.12 -38.64
CA TYR A 395 -5.48 -3.74 -38.50
C TYR A 395 -5.50 -5.26 -38.69
N ALA A 396 -6.34 -5.77 -39.57
CA ALA A 396 -6.46 -7.22 -39.85
C ALA A 396 -5.12 -7.89 -40.21
N ASN A 397 -4.18 -7.14 -40.82
CA ASN A 397 -2.85 -7.62 -41.21
C ASN A 397 -1.76 -7.37 -40.15
N GLY A 398 -2.15 -6.90 -38.94
CA GLY A 398 -1.24 -6.52 -37.86
C GLY A 398 -0.76 -5.07 -37.95
N ILE A 399 0.20 -4.74 -37.11
CA ILE A 399 0.77 -3.38 -36.94
C ILE A 399 2.29 -3.50 -37.10
N LYS A 400 2.94 -2.47 -37.63
CA LYS A 400 4.38 -2.46 -37.86
C LYS A 400 5.04 -1.29 -37.16
N GLY A 401 6.22 -1.55 -36.56
CA GLY A 401 7.18 -0.54 -36.14
C GLY A 401 6.82 0.24 -34.92
N LEU A 402 6.04 -0.34 -33.96
CA LEU A 402 5.79 0.31 -32.68
C LEU A 402 7.11 0.51 -31.90
N ASP A 403 7.34 1.69 -31.34
CA ASP A 403 8.45 1.97 -30.41
C ASP A 403 8.15 1.37 -29.03
N PHE A 404 8.95 0.38 -28.65
CA PHE A 404 8.83 -0.29 -27.36
C PHE A 404 10.00 0.10 -26.45
N CYS A 405 9.78 1.07 -25.58
CA CYS A 405 10.75 1.54 -24.61
C CYS A 405 10.85 0.57 -23.43
N VAL A 406 12.07 0.14 -23.11
CA VAL A 406 12.36 -0.83 -22.05
C VAL A 406 13.60 -0.37 -21.27
N ALA A 407 13.54 -0.36 -19.92
CA ALA A 407 14.70 -0.05 -19.10
C ALA A 407 15.82 -1.09 -19.25
N SER A 408 17.08 -0.64 -19.15
CA SER A 408 18.28 -1.49 -19.14
C SER A 408 18.43 -2.28 -17.83
N VAL A 409 17.35 -2.90 -17.37
CA VAL A 409 17.26 -3.78 -16.20
C VAL A 409 17.03 -5.19 -16.73
N ALA A 410 17.79 -6.18 -16.25
CA ALA A 410 17.74 -7.55 -16.78
C ALA A 410 16.31 -8.12 -16.85
N ALA A 411 15.52 -7.95 -15.79
CA ALA A 411 14.13 -8.37 -15.76
C ALA A 411 13.27 -7.81 -16.92
N HIS A 412 13.52 -6.56 -17.30
CA HIS A 412 12.79 -5.89 -18.37
C HIS A 412 13.39 -6.19 -19.75
N ALA A 413 14.70 -6.00 -19.90
CA ALA A 413 15.38 -6.04 -21.19
C ALA A 413 15.59 -7.47 -21.70
N GLU A 414 15.82 -8.44 -20.80
CA GLU A 414 16.18 -9.81 -21.17
C GLU A 414 15.01 -10.79 -21.09
N ILE A 415 13.97 -10.50 -20.30
CA ILE A 415 12.87 -11.43 -20.02
C ILE A 415 11.52 -10.89 -20.50
N LEU A 416 10.98 -9.88 -19.81
CA LEU A 416 9.59 -9.46 -20.03
C LEU A 416 9.39 -8.71 -21.34
N GLY A 417 10.33 -7.86 -21.73
CA GLY A 417 10.26 -7.12 -23.01
C GLY A 417 10.24 -8.07 -24.21
N PRO A 418 11.23 -8.96 -24.37
CA PRO A 418 11.25 -9.96 -25.43
C PRO A 418 10.04 -10.91 -25.41
N ALA A 419 9.60 -11.38 -24.24
CA ALA A 419 8.43 -12.24 -24.11
C ALA A 419 7.14 -11.56 -24.58
N PHE A 420 6.96 -10.28 -24.23
CA PHE A 420 5.81 -9.50 -24.67
C PHE A 420 5.85 -9.24 -26.19
N GLN A 421 7.01 -8.84 -26.72
CA GLN A 421 7.23 -8.62 -28.17
C GLN A 421 6.91 -9.88 -28.98
N ASP A 422 7.43 -11.04 -28.55
CA ASP A 422 7.22 -12.31 -29.26
C ASP A 422 5.74 -12.71 -29.27
N GLN A 423 5.04 -12.61 -28.14
CA GLN A 423 3.61 -12.90 -28.08
C GLN A 423 2.77 -11.96 -28.96
N LEU A 424 3.07 -10.66 -29.00
CA LEU A 424 2.42 -9.71 -29.90
C LEU A 424 2.60 -10.10 -31.37
N LYS A 425 3.82 -10.52 -31.74
CA LYS A 425 4.13 -10.97 -33.08
C LYS A 425 3.39 -12.23 -33.46
N GLN A 426 3.42 -13.24 -32.60
CA GLN A 426 2.82 -14.55 -32.88
C GLN A 426 1.30 -14.50 -32.90
N THR A 427 0.67 -13.74 -32.00
CA THR A 427 -0.80 -13.76 -31.84
C THR A 427 -1.51 -12.77 -32.77
N LEU A 428 -1.00 -11.54 -32.91
CA LEU A 428 -1.66 -10.42 -33.56
C LEU A 428 -0.87 -9.85 -34.74
N ASN A 429 0.30 -10.42 -35.08
CA ASN A 429 1.23 -9.90 -36.10
C ASN A 429 1.62 -8.42 -35.85
N ILE A 430 1.77 -8.04 -34.57
CA ILE A 430 2.25 -6.71 -34.19
C ILE A 430 3.77 -6.76 -34.07
N ASP A 431 4.47 -5.93 -34.86
CA ASP A 431 5.93 -5.77 -34.78
C ASP A 431 6.27 -4.56 -33.89
N CYS A 432 7.10 -4.79 -32.89
CA CYS A 432 7.63 -3.75 -32.00
C CYS A 432 9.16 -3.69 -32.12
N ASN A 433 9.71 -2.49 -32.07
CA ASN A 433 11.15 -2.26 -32.00
C ASN A 433 11.50 -1.99 -30.53
N ILE A 434 12.14 -2.95 -29.86
CA ILE A 434 12.60 -2.75 -28.48
C ILE A 434 13.74 -1.74 -28.48
N ARG A 435 13.54 -0.65 -27.74
CA ARG A 435 14.53 0.39 -27.48
C ARG A 435 14.93 0.32 -26.02
N ILE A 436 16.10 -0.28 -25.74
CA ILE A 436 16.65 -0.37 -24.39
C ILE A 436 17.29 0.97 -24.00
N THR A 437 16.93 1.50 -22.84
CA THR A 437 17.41 2.80 -22.35
C THR A 437 17.67 2.77 -20.84
N GLU A 438 18.50 3.68 -20.37
CA GLU A 438 18.73 3.87 -18.94
C GLU A 438 17.44 4.31 -18.22
N ARG A 439 17.25 3.87 -16.98
CA ARG A 439 15.99 4.11 -16.23
C ARG A 439 15.62 5.59 -16.13
N ALA A 440 16.60 6.47 -15.92
CA ALA A 440 16.34 7.90 -15.84
C ALA A 440 15.82 8.48 -17.17
N LEU A 441 16.38 8.04 -18.30
CA LEU A 441 15.94 8.44 -19.63
C LEU A 441 14.58 7.85 -19.98
N GLN A 442 14.29 6.62 -19.54
CA GLN A 442 12.95 6.04 -19.70
C GLN A 442 11.90 6.89 -18.99
N ILE A 443 12.13 7.30 -17.76
CA ILE A 443 11.21 8.18 -17.01
C ILE A 443 10.99 9.51 -17.74
N GLU A 444 12.03 10.08 -18.32
CA GLU A 444 11.93 11.30 -19.12
C GLU A 444 11.08 11.07 -20.39
N ASP A 445 11.26 9.95 -21.09
CA ASP A 445 10.47 9.55 -22.26
C ASP A 445 9.00 9.33 -21.87
N GLU A 446 8.73 8.68 -20.73
CA GLU A 446 7.37 8.51 -20.20
C GLU A 446 6.69 9.87 -19.97
N GLN A 447 7.35 10.79 -19.27
CA GLN A 447 6.83 12.12 -18.96
C GLN A 447 6.56 12.96 -20.21
N LYS A 448 7.37 12.79 -21.27
CA LYS A 448 7.22 13.46 -22.56
C LYS A 448 6.29 12.74 -23.52
N GLY A 449 5.88 11.50 -23.24
CA GLY A 449 5.09 10.65 -24.14
C GLY A 449 5.88 10.17 -25.37
N ASN A 450 7.20 10.04 -25.27
CA ASN A 450 8.09 9.59 -26.34
C ASN A 450 8.18 8.06 -26.43
N PHE A 451 7.04 7.39 -26.54
CA PHE A 451 6.92 5.94 -26.70
C PHE A 451 5.58 5.61 -27.35
N ASP A 452 5.47 4.45 -27.98
CA ASP A 452 4.17 3.85 -28.27
C ASP A 452 3.76 2.89 -27.17
N ILE A 453 4.69 2.05 -26.72
CA ILE A 453 4.54 1.20 -25.53
C ILE A 453 5.80 1.30 -24.64
N VAL A 454 5.62 1.17 -23.34
CA VAL A 454 6.74 1.16 -22.38
C VAL A 454 6.50 0.10 -21.30
N LEU A 455 7.51 -0.73 -21.05
CA LEU A 455 7.50 -1.68 -19.93
C LEU A 455 8.02 -0.97 -18.68
N ASP A 456 7.19 -0.87 -17.67
CA ASP A 456 7.52 -0.24 -16.38
C ASP A 456 7.09 -1.07 -15.18
N THR A 457 7.64 -0.70 -14.02
CA THR A 457 7.26 -1.20 -12.70
C THR A 457 6.68 -0.08 -11.85
N PRO A 458 5.48 0.42 -12.18
CA PRO A 458 4.88 1.47 -11.39
C PRO A 458 4.60 0.98 -9.96
N GLY A 459 5.20 1.64 -8.99
CA GLY A 459 4.93 1.42 -7.57
C GLY A 459 3.85 2.37 -7.06
N HIS A 460 3.08 1.92 -6.10
CA HIS A 460 2.07 2.71 -5.39
C HIS A 460 2.33 2.63 -3.89
N THR A 461 1.93 3.68 -3.16
CA THR A 461 2.07 3.72 -1.70
C THR A 461 1.02 2.85 -1.00
N MET A 462 -0.11 2.62 -1.68
CA MET A 462 -1.23 1.81 -1.15
C MET A 462 -1.85 0.98 -2.27
N GLY A 463 -2.31 -0.21 -1.94
CA GLY A 463 -3.03 -1.11 -2.85
C GLY A 463 -4.52 -0.78 -3.01
N ASP A 464 -4.90 0.48 -2.91
CA ASP A 464 -6.28 0.93 -3.05
C ASP A 464 -6.56 1.44 -4.47
N LEU A 465 -7.73 1.08 -5.01
CA LEU A 465 -8.12 1.44 -6.38
C LEU A 465 -8.17 2.95 -6.61
N ALA A 466 -8.63 3.74 -5.62
CA ALA A 466 -8.69 5.18 -5.77
C ALA A 466 -7.29 5.80 -5.77
N VAL A 467 -6.36 5.29 -4.97
CA VAL A 467 -4.96 5.77 -4.95
C VAL A 467 -4.30 5.50 -6.30
N ILE A 468 -4.42 4.28 -6.82
CA ILE A 468 -3.89 3.90 -8.12
C ILE A 468 -4.62 4.68 -9.23
N GLY A 469 -5.94 4.69 -9.20
CA GLY A 469 -6.79 5.35 -10.19
C GLY A 469 -6.48 6.84 -10.32
N ASN A 470 -6.41 7.55 -9.20
CA ASN A 470 -6.12 8.99 -9.19
C ASN A 470 -4.68 9.34 -9.58
N ALA A 471 -3.75 8.43 -9.35
CA ALA A 471 -2.37 8.68 -9.73
C ALA A 471 -2.11 8.44 -11.23
N VAL A 472 -2.78 7.42 -11.84
CA VAL A 472 -2.39 6.93 -13.17
C VAL A 472 -3.55 6.77 -14.16
N PHE A 473 -4.79 6.45 -13.74
CA PHE A 473 -5.86 6.11 -14.68
C PHE A 473 -6.88 7.24 -14.89
N ARG A 474 -7.08 8.11 -13.90
CA ARG A 474 -8.00 9.24 -14.05
C ARG A 474 -7.51 10.19 -15.15
N THR A 475 -8.45 10.72 -15.92
CA THR A 475 -8.16 11.72 -16.95
C THR A 475 -7.38 12.89 -16.35
N GLY A 476 -6.21 13.19 -16.92
CA GLY A 476 -5.32 14.25 -16.45
C GLY A 476 -4.54 13.96 -15.17
N ALA A 477 -4.53 12.72 -14.67
CA ALA A 477 -3.71 12.33 -13.52
C ALA A 477 -2.22 12.57 -13.79
N SER A 478 -1.48 12.93 -12.74
CA SER A 478 -0.07 13.37 -12.85
C SER A 478 0.90 12.32 -13.40
N ARG A 479 0.58 11.03 -13.25
CA ARG A 479 1.36 9.90 -13.77
C ARG A 479 0.66 9.18 -14.92
N ASN A 480 -0.36 9.78 -15.50
CA ASN A 480 -1.05 9.29 -16.69
C ASN A 480 -0.25 9.66 -17.95
N TYR A 481 0.96 9.14 -18.06
CA TYR A 481 1.91 9.49 -19.13
C TYR A 481 1.42 9.07 -20.53
N GLY A 482 0.67 7.95 -20.62
CA GLY A 482 0.04 7.49 -21.85
C GLY A 482 -1.15 8.33 -22.30
N GLY A 483 -1.61 9.28 -21.47
CA GLY A 483 -2.70 10.20 -21.78
C GLY A 483 -4.07 9.56 -21.90
N TYR A 484 -4.29 8.46 -21.19
CA TYR A 484 -5.57 7.76 -21.13
C TYR A 484 -6.70 8.68 -20.63
N SER A 485 -7.89 8.51 -21.19
CA SER A 485 -9.09 9.24 -20.80
C SER A 485 -10.32 8.37 -20.99
N ASN A 486 -11.08 8.16 -19.92
CA ASN A 486 -12.30 7.38 -19.93
C ASN A 486 -13.28 7.92 -18.90
N ALA A 487 -14.33 8.61 -19.39
CA ALA A 487 -15.32 9.29 -18.54
C ALA A 487 -16.11 8.31 -17.63
N THR A 488 -16.34 7.08 -18.10
CA THR A 488 -16.99 6.04 -17.28
C THR A 488 -16.11 5.67 -16.09
N LEU A 489 -14.82 5.43 -16.31
CA LEU A 489 -13.88 5.14 -15.24
C LEU A 489 -13.72 6.31 -14.27
N ASP A 490 -13.63 7.56 -14.78
CA ASP A 490 -13.55 8.75 -13.94
C ASP A 490 -14.76 8.87 -13.01
N GLY A 491 -15.97 8.59 -13.53
CA GLY A 491 -17.19 8.54 -12.74
C GLY A 491 -17.18 7.44 -11.68
N LEU A 492 -16.74 6.24 -12.05
CA LEU A 492 -16.64 5.10 -11.12
C LEU A 492 -15.59 5.36 -10.01
N LEU A 493 -14.45 5.93 -10.33
CA LEU A 493 -13.45 6.32 -9.32
C LEU A 493 -14.03 7.35 -8.34
N THR A 494 -14.82 8.30 -8.82
CA THR A 494 -15.50 9.29 -7.97
C THR A 494 -16.54 8.62 -7.05
N GLN A 495 -17.33 7.67 -7.57
CA GLN A 495 -18.28 6.90 -6.77
C GLN A 495 -17.58 6.03 -5.73
N TYR A 496 -16.48 5.39 -6.12
CA TYR A 496 -15.68 4.57 -5.21
C TYR A 496 -15.13 5.38 -4.03
N GLU A 497 -14.65 6.60 -4.28
CA GLU A 497 -14.17 7.51 -3.24
C GLU A 497 -15.27 7.98 -2.29
N ALA A 498 -16.49 8.13 -2.80
CA ALA A 498 -17.65 8.57 -2.02
C ALA A 498 -18.37 7.42 -1.28
N ALA A 499 -18.07 6.15 -1.63
CA ALA A 499 -18.71 4.99 -1.01
C ALA A 499 -18.35 4.88 0.48
N THR A 500 -19.35 4.71 1.32
CA THR A 500 -19.22 4.72 2.78
C THR A 500 -19.14 3.32 3.39
N THR A 501 -19.60 2.30 2.67
CA THR A 501 -19.58 0.91 3.10
C THR A 501 -18.63 0.06 2.27
N LEU A 502 -18.17 -1.05 2.83
CA LEU A 502 -17.31 -1.99 2.11
C LEU A 502 -18.03 -2.62 0.91
N ASP A 503 -19.33 -2.92 1.05
CA ASP A 503 -20.15 -3.52 -0.01
C ASP A 503 -20.34 -2.58 -1.19
N GLU A 504 -20.64 -1.28 -0.94
CA GLU A 504 -20.69 -0.26 -1.99
C GLU A 504 -19.34 -0.13 -2.71
N ARG A 505 -18.26 -0.07 -1.94
CA ARG A 505 -16.90 -0.02 -2.51
C ARG A 505 -16.59 -1.25 -3.36
N ALA A 506 -16.96 -2.44 -2.90
CA ALA A 506 -16.74 -3.69 -3.64
C ALA A 506 -17.48 -3.70 -4.98
N GLN A 507 -18.74 -3.25 -4.99
CA GLN A 507 -19.53 -3.16 -6.20
C GLN A 507 -18.92 -2.19 -7.21
N VAL A 508 -18.57 -1.00 -6.78
CA VAL A 508 -17.97 0.02 -7.67
C VAL A 508 -16.57 -0.41 -8.12
N ALA A 509 -15.77 -1.04 -7.23
CA ALA A 509 -14.46 -1.59 -7.58
C ALA A 509 -14.54 -2.65 -8.68
N SER A 510 -15.54 -3.53 -8.62
CA SER A 510 -15.77 -4.53 -9.67
C SER A 510 -16.08 -3.85 -11.01
N GLN A 511 -16.99 -2.89 -11.04
CA GLN A 511 -17.35 -2.14 -12.26
C GLN A 511 -16.15 -1.36 -12.83
N ALA A 512 -15.33 -0.75 -11.97
CA ALA A 512 -14.13 -0.04 -12.43
C ALA A 512 -13.08 -0.98 -13.03
N GLN A 513 -12.90 -2.17 -12.45
CA GLN A 513 -12.05 -3.21 -13.02
C GLN A 513 -12.58 -3.72 -14.38
N ASP A 514 -13.91 -3.84 -14.54
CA ASP A 514 -14.53 -4.22 -15.81
C ASP A 514 -14.32 -3.14 -16.87
N ALA A 515 -14.43 -1.87 -16.50
CA ALA A 515 -14.15 -0.74 -17.40
C ALA A 515 -12.68 -0.72 -17.86
N LEU A 516 -11.75 -0.98 -16.94
CA LEU A 516 -10.32 -1.09 -17.25
C LEU A 516 -9.99 -2.31 -18.12
N ASP A 517 -10.68 -3.42 -17.96
CA ASP A 517 -10.50 -4.58 -18.83
C ASP A 517 -11.09 -4.33 -20.24
N ALA A 518 -12.20 -3.59 -20.34
CA ALA A 518 -12.82 -3.27 -21.62
C ALA A 518 -12.00 -2.26 -22.44
N ASP A 519 -11.39 -1.30 -21.77
CA ASP A 519 -10.55 -0.25 -22.38
C ASP A 519 -9.24 -0.10 -21.58
N PRO A 520 -8.30 -1.04 -21.71
CA PRO A 520 -7.11 -1.07 -20.88
C PRO A 520 -6.10 0.02 -21.25
N PRO A 521 -5.70 0.89 -20.29
CA PRO A 521 -4.58 1.82 -20.49
C PRO A 521 -3.22 1.12 -20.48
N TRP A 522 -3.17 -0.05 -19.83
CA TRP A 522 -1.99 -0.87 -19.65
C TRP A 522 -2.30 -2.34 -19.93
N PHE A 523 -1.28 -3.10 -20.33
CA PHE A 523 -1.27 -4.54 -20.14
C PHE A 523 -0.60 -4.82 -18.78
N LEU A 524 -1.40 -5.08 -17.75
CA LEU A 524 -0.90 -5.46 -16.44
C LEU A 524 -0.48 -6.92 -16.47
N VAL A 525 0.80 -7.21 -16.26
CA VAL A 525 1.32 -8.59 -16.11
C VAL A 525 0.86 -9.18 -14.79
N GLY A 526 1.04 -8.44 -13.70
CA GLY A 526 0.62 -8.79 -12.36
C GLY A 526 1.37 -7.98 -11.30
N TYR A 527 0.94 -8.13 -10.05
CA TYR A 527 1.61 -7.54 -8.88
C TYR A 527 2.65 -8.48 -8.33
N THR A 528 3.74 -7.91 -7.81
CA THR A 528 4.84 -8.68 -7.22
C THR A 528 4.55 -9.09 -5.78
N PHE A 529 5.30 -10.07 -5.29
CA PHE A 529 5.36 -10.39 -3.86
C PHE A 529 6.71 -10.01 -3.29
N HIS A 530 6.71 -9.61 -2.02
CA HIS A 530 7.91 -9.65 -1.21
C HIS A 530 8.01 -11.01 -0.52
N LEU A 531 9.10 -11.71 -0.76
CA LEU A 531 9.44 -12.92 -0.04
C LEU A 531 10.10 -12.53 1.28
N LEU A 532 9.47 -12.91 2.38
CA LEU A 532 9.87 -12.61 3.74
C LEU A 532 10.29 -13.90 4.45
N MET A 533 11.36 -13.86 5.20
CA MET A 533 11.81 -14.95 6.06
C MET A 533 12.36 -14.41 7.38
N TRP A 534 12.08 -15.13 8.46
CA TRP A 534 12.59 -14.81 9.79
C TRP A 534 12.91 -16.07 10.58
N ARG A 535 13.79 -15.95 11.57
CA ARG A 535 14.07 -17.03 12.52
C ARG A 535 12.89 -17.18 13.49
N ASN A 536 12.49 -18.39 13.79
CA ASN A 536 11.36 -18.66 14.70
C ASN A 536 11.56 -18.16 16.14
N ALA A 537 12.79 -17.85 16.53
CA ALA A 537 13.09 -17.15 17.78
C ALA A 537 12.55 -15.71 17.78
N LEU A 538 12.34 -15.09 16.63
CA LEU A 538 11.75 -13.77 16.52
C LEU A 538 10.22 -13.88 16.61
N LYS A 539 9.63 -13.20 17.58
CA LYS A 539 8.23 -13.23 17.94
C LYS A 539 7.62 -11.82 17.91
N GLY A 540 6.31 -11.72 18.05
CA GLY A 540 5.59 -10.44 18.19
C GLY A 540 5.52 -9.59 16.93
N LEU A 541 5.76 -10.17 15.74
CA LEU A 541 5.61 -9.52 14.44
C LEU A 541 4.23 -9.82 13.84
N ALA A 542 3.65 -8.83 13.17
CA ALA A 542 2.46 -8.98 12.36
C ALA A 542 2.79 -8.66 10.89
N PHE A 543 2.26 -9.47 9.97
CA PHE A 543 2.48 -9.33 8.54
C PHE A 543 1.16 -9.42 7.79
N ASP A 544 0.90 -8.42 6.93
CA ASP A 544 -0.27 -8.36 6.04
C ASP A 544 0.17 -7.77 4.69
N TYR A 545 -0.69 -7.81 3.68
CA TYR A 545 -0.44 -7.16 2.39
C TYR A 545 -0.15 -5.65 2.52
N ARG A 546 -0.66 -4.98 3.55
CA ARG A 546 -0.38 -3.59 3.91
C ARG A 546 0.98 -3.40 4.59
N ALA A 547 1.63 -4.49 4.96
CA ALA A 547 2.89 -4.45 5.71
C ALA A 547 4.05 -3.85 4.92
N PHE A 548 3.96 -3.72 3.58
CA PHE A 548 5.02 -3.07 2.81
C PHE A 548 5.36 -1.68 3.33
N SER A 549 4.34 -0.88 3.65
CA SER A 549 4.53 0.41 4.32
C SER A 549 4.77 0.31 5.82
N GLN A 550 4.51 -0.87 6.44
CA GLN A 550 4.58 -1.12 7.88
C GLN A 550 5.88 -1.81 8.34
N TRP A 551 6.85 -2.02 7.47
CA TRP A 551 8.13 -2.70 7.77
C TRP A 551 8.88 -2.18 8.99
N GLY A 552 8.52 -1.00 9.42
CA GLY A 552 9.16 -0.32 10.49
C GLY A 552 8.54 -0.47 11.87
N ARG A 553 7.44 -1.17 12.00
CA ARG A 553 6.75 -1.22 13.29
C ARG A 553 7.07 -2.52 14.00
N VAL A 554 8.25 -2.55 14.64
CA VAL A 554 8.78 -3.73 15.36
C VAL A 554 8.83 -3.53 16.88
N GLU A 555 8.14 -2.52 17.41
CA GLU A 555 8.12 -2.27 18.85
C GLU A 555 7.53 -3.42 19.69
N THR A 556 6.66 -4.25 19.09
CA THR A 556 6.12 -5.46 19.72
C THR A 556 6.98 -6.70 19.48
N ALA A 557 8.05 -6.59 18.69
CA ALA A 557 8.96 -7.70 18.44
C ALA A 557 9.82 -8.02 19.66
N TRP A 558 10.12 -9.32 19.85
CA TRP A 558 10.99 -9.81 20.90
C TRP A 558 11.69 -11.11 20.46
N ILE A 559 12.79 -11.46 21.11
CA ILE A 559 13.57 -12.65 20.75
C ILE A 559 13.41 -13.69 21.86
N ASP A 560 12.92 -14.86 21.48
CA ASP A 560 12.80 -16.02 22.34
C ASP A 560 14.13 -16.80 22.32
N SER A 561 15.08 -16.36 23.17
CA SER A 561 16.40 -16.94 23.32
C SER A 561 16.47 -18.00 24.41
#